data_77e9bb5d5f6d3ecf04df58c441a31b30
#
_entry.id   77e9bb5d5f6d3ecf04df58c441a31b30
#
_cell.length_a   1.000
_cell.length_b   1.000
_cell.length_c   1.000
_cell.angle_alpha   90.00
_cell.angle_beta   90.00
_cell.angle_gamma   90.00
#
_symmetry.space_group_name_H-M   'P 1'
#
loop_
_entity.id
_entity.type
_entity.pdbx_description
1 polymer ?
#
loop_
_entity_poly.entity_id
_entity_poly.type
_entity_poly.pdbx_seq_one_letter_code
_entity_poly.pdbx_strand_id
1 'polypeptide(L)'
;MRRLPGGRPVSPAEVSFPDVVRRLAEASRLGQEAAYVQHGATRCLLHSVAVAYYCDCLARRLGPLGFRRLPLLRGALPHDYFLYDWHDPDPAHRLHGFRHPARALANARRDLALDPVEAEIILRHMFPLTPVPPRCREAVMVCLVDKVCSVYEIFSRRPYPNRRIQSAYALAAGEKPPDRPGGSAQPV
;
A
#
# COMPACT_ATOMS: atom_id res chain seq x y z
N MET A 1 -7.49 -8.61 22.74
CA MET A 1 -7.96 -7.22 22.54
C MET A 1 -7.35 -6.35 23.66
N ARG A 2 -6.20 -5.71 23.43
CA ARG A 2 -5.58 -4.82 24.43
C ARG A 2 -6.24 -3.44 24.35
N ARG A 3 -6.92 -3.04 25.41
CA ARG A 3 -7.48 -1.70 25.57
C ARG A 3 -6.35 -0.72 25.92
N LEU A 4 -6.26 0.38 25.20
CA LEU A 4 -5.49 1.54 25.64
C LEU A 4 -6.30 2.30 26.72
N PRO A 5 -5.66 2.88 27.74
CA PRO A 5 -6.36 3.58 28.80
C PRO A 5 -7.01 4.87 28.28
N GLY A 6 -8.32 5.01 28.42
CA GLY A 6 -9.07 6.25 28.30
C GLY A 6 -9.61 6.67 26.93
N GLY A 7 -9.48 5.88 25.86
CA GLY A 7 -10.00 6.22 24.52
C GLY A 7 -11.28 5.47 24.18
N ARG A 8 -12.29 6.18 23.62
CA ARG A 8 -13.43 5.56 22.91
C ARG A 8 -12.90 4.57 21.88
N PRO A 9 -13.55 3.41 21.68
CA PRO A 9 -13.22 2.54 20.54
C PRO A 9 -13.47 3.33 19.26
N VAL A 10 -12.38 3.58 18.50
CA VAL A 10 -12.45 4.27 17.20
C VAL A 10 -13.22 3.34 16.25
N SER A 11 -14.32 3.81 15.69
CA SER A 11 -15.09 3.03 14.72
C SER A 11 -14.20 2.77 13.48
N PRO A 12 -14.35 1.62 12.80
CA PRO A 12 -13.59 1.33 11.57
C PRO A 12 -13.74 2.40 10.47
N ALA A 13 -14.84 3.18 10.50
CA ALA A 13 -15.10 4.28 9.59
C ALA A 13 -14.30 5.55 9.90
N GLU A 14 -13.81 5.72 11.14
CA GLU A 14 -13.11 6.92 11.61
C GLU A 14 -11.58 6.84 11.48
N VAL A 15 -11.02 5.68 11.14
CA VAL A 15 -9.57 5.52 11.00
C VAL A 15 -9.07 6.28 9.77
N SER A 16 -8.16 7.25 9.96
CA SER A 16 -7.59 8.03 8.84
C SER A 16 -6.58 7.20 8.05
N PHE A 17 -6.41 7.52 6.76
CA PHE A 17 -5.41 6.86 5.92
C PHE A 17 -3.99 6.93 6.54
N PRO A 18 -3.49 8.10 7.01
CA PRO A 18 -2.19 8.18 7.67
C PRO A 18 -2.07 7.31 8.92
N ASP A 19 -3.15 7.14 9.70
CA ASP A 19 -3.12 6.26 10.88
C ASP A 19 -2.97 4.78 10.50
N VAL A 20 -3.58 4.34 9.41
CA VAL A 20 -3.39 2.96 8.91
C VAL A 20 -1.95 2.77 8.46
N VAL A 21 -1.41 3.71 7.68
CA VAL A 21 -0.02 3.67 7.20
C VAL A 21 0.95 3.58 8.39
N ARG A 22 0.82 4.48 9.36
CA ARG A 22 1.68 4.51 10.55
C ARG A 22 1.63 3.20 11.33
N ARG A 23 0.42 2.70 11.66
CA ARG A 23 0.25 1.45 12.42
C ARG A 23 0.85 0.25 11.71
N LEU A 24 0.72 0.16 10.39
CA LEU A 24 1.32 -0.92 9.61
C LEU A 24 2.85 -0.79 9.58
N ALA A 25 3.39 0.41 9.38
CA ALA A 25 4.83 0.64 9.40
C ALA A 25 5.46 0.30 10.76
N GLU A 26 4.78 0.66 11.87
CA GLU A 26 5.23 0.34 13.24
C GLU A 26 5.15 -1.17 13.56
N ALA A 27 4.18 -1.88 12.96
CA ALA A 27 3.91 -3.29 13.23
C ALA A 27 4.64 -4.27 12.29
N SER A 28 5.32 -3.77 11.25
CA SER A 28 5.90 -4.59 10.19
C SER A 28 7.19 -3.99 9.65
N ARG A 29 7.79 -4.67 8.68
CA ARG A 29 8.95 -4.20 7.92
C ARG A 29 8.57 -3.39 6.67
N LEU A 30 7.37 -2.77 6.65
CA LEU A 30 6.86 -2.04 5.47
C LEU A 30 7.86 -0.98 4.98
N GLY A 31 8.53 -0.26 5.88
CA GLY A 31 9.55 0.74 5.54
C GLY A 31 10.72 0.20 4.72
N GLN A 32 11.02 -1.12 4.79
CA GLN A 32 12.10 -1.73 4.00
C GLN A 32 11.81 -1.72 2.50
N GLU A 33 10.55 -1.64 2.08
CA GLU A 33 10.17 -1.50 0.66
C GLU A 33 10.72 -0.22 0.02
N ALA A 34 11.11 0.79 0.80
CA ALA A 34 11.78 1.99 0.31
C ALA A 34 13.16 1.72 -0.30
N ALA A 35 13.78 0.57 0.03
CA ALA A 35 15.08 0.18 -0.53
C ALA A 35 14.97 -0.39 -1.95
N TYR A 36 13.82 -0.95 -2.33
CA TYR A 36 13.64 -1.71 -3.57
C TYR A 36 12.95 -0.87 -4.64
N VAL A 37 13.35 -1.07 -5.91
CA VAL A 37 12.72 -0.44 -7.07
C VAL A 37 11.58 -1.34 -7.56
N GLN A 38 10.41 -0.73 -7.88
CA GLN A 38 9.25 -1.45 -8.41
C GLN A 38 9.15 -1.27 -9.93
N HIS A 39 8.85 -0.07 -10.39
CA HIS A 39 8.70 0.25 -11.82
C HIS A 39 9.42 1.56 -12.14
N GLY A 40 10.24 1.57 -13.21
CA GLY A 40 10.98 2.76 -13.62
C GLY A 40 11.88 3.28 -12.48
N ALA A 41 11.61 4.48 -11.97
CA ALA A 41 12.31 5.06 -10.81
C ALA A 41 11.53 4.98 -9.50
N THR A 42 10.36 4.32 -9.51
CA THR A 42 9.46 4.26 -8.35
C THR A 42 9.91 3.17 -7.38
N ARG A 43 10.01 3.53 -6.10
CA ARG A 43 10.27 2.56 -5.03
C ARG A 43 9.02 1.76 -4.68
N CYS A 44 9.18 0.49 -4.27
CA CYS A 44 8.07 -0.38 -3.88
C CYS A 44 7.18 0.27 -2.82
N LEU A 45 7.75 0.88 -1.79
CA LEU A 45 6.97 1.58 -0.77
C LEU A 45 6.12 2.72 -1.33
N LEU A 46 6.67 3.53 -2.26
CA LEU A 46 5.91 4.64 -2.87
C LEU A 46 4.77 4.11 -3.73
N HIS A 47 5.01 3.05 -4.49
CA HIS A 47 3.98 2.33 -5.23
C HIS A 47 2.86 1.82 -4.31
N SER A 48 3.22 1.05 -3.28
CA SER A 48 2.27 0.48 -2.30
C SER A 48 1.42 1.55 -1.63
N VAL A 49 2.04 2.68 -1.21
CA VAL A 49 1.32 3.82 -0.62
C VAL A 49 0.39 4.49 -1.63
N ALA A 50 0.82 4.65 -2.90
CA ALA A 50 0.00 5.26 -3.93
C ALA A 50 -1.21 4.39 -4.28
N VAL A 51 -1.03 3.08 -4.46
CA VAL A 51 -2.11 2.12 -4.69
C VAL A 51 -3.13 2.18 -3.55
N ALA A 52 -2.67 2.11 -2.30
CA ALA A 52 -3.55 2.17 -1.14
C ALA A 52 -4.29 3.52 -1.04
N TYR A 53 -3.63 4.64 -1.34
CA TYR A 53 -4.24 5.98 -1.35
C TYR A 53 -5.36 6.09 -2.39
N TYR A 54 -5.12 5.63 -3.62
CA TYR A 54 -6.15 5.67 -4.67
C TYR A 54 -7.29 4.71 -4.38
N CYS A 55 -7.02 3.54 -3.81
CA CYS A 55 -8.05 2.64 -3.31
C CYS A 55 -8.92 3.30 -2.23
N ASP A 56 -8.32 4.05 -1.28
CA ASP A 56 -9.05 4.82 -0.27
C ASP A 56 -9.97 5.88 -0.90
N CYS A 57 -9.44 6.64 -1.85
CA CYS A 57 -10.20 7.66 -2.58
C CYS A 57 -11.39 7.06 -3.33
N LEU A 58 -11.17 5.94 -4.03
CA LEU A 58 -12.22 5.24 -4.78
C LEU A 58 -13.28 4.64 -3.85
N ALA A 59 -12.87 3.96 -2.77
CA ALA A 59 -13.79 3.36 -1.81
C ALA A 59 -14.71 4.42 -1.16
N ARG A 60 -14.18 5.62 -0.90
CA ARG A 60 -14.98 6.74 -0.38
C ARG A 60 -15.97 7.28 -1.42
N ARG A 61 -15.55 7.40 -2.68
CA ARG A 61 -16.42 7.86 -3.78
C ARG A 61 -17.51 6.85 -4.13
N LEU A 62 -17.18 5.58 -4.06
CA LEU A 62 -18.04 4.44 -4.36
C LEU A 62 -18.73 3.90 -3.09
N GLY A 63 -19.00 4.76 -2.10
CA GLY A 63 -19.60 4.41 -0.82
C GLY A 63 -20.80 3.45 -0.90
N PRO A 64 -21.77 3.64 -1.86
CA PRO A 64 -22.91 2.73 -1.99
C PRO A 64 -22.54 1.27 -2.29
N LEU A 65 -21.33 1.01 -2.82
CA LEU A 65 -20.84 -0.35 -3.06
C LEU A 65 -20.36 -1.07 -1.79
N GLY A 66 -20.31 -0.37 -0.62
CA GLY A 66 -20.07 -0.97 0.68
C GLY A 66 -18.68 -1.63 0.83
N PHE A 67 -17.61 -0.99 0.35
CA PHE A 67 -16.24 -1.45 0.57
C PHE A 67 -15.87 -1.47 2.05
N ARG A 68 -15.23 -2.54 2.50
CA ARG A 68 -14.65 -2.63 3.84
C ARG A 68 -13.31 -1.90 3.86
N ARG A 69 -13.37 -0.61 4.15
CA ARG A 69 -12.25 0.31 3.97
C ARG A 69 -10.98 -0.09 4.75
N LEU A 70 -11.10 -0.53 5.99
CA LEU A 70 -9.94 -0.91 6.79
C LEU A 70 -9.24 -2.17 6.25
N PRO A 71 -9.92 -3.29 5.97
CA PRO A 71 -9.31 -4.43 5.28
C PRO A 71 -8.75 -4.08 3.90
N LEU A 72 -9.42 -3.22 3.13
CA LEU A 72 -8.91 -2.75 1.84
C LEU A 72 -7.52 -2.10 1.98
N LEU A 73 -7.35 -1.16 2.92
CA LEU A 73 -6.09 -0.45 3.13
C LEU A 73 -5.01 -1.36 3.71
N ARG A 74 -5.38 -2.24 4.66
CA ARG A 74 -4.46 -3.17 5.29
C ARG A 74 -3.99 -4.28 4.34
N GLY A 75 -4.76 -4.60 3.30
CA GLY A 75 -4.33 -5.48 2.22
C GLY A 75 -3.57 -4.76 1.11
N ALA A 76 -3.99 -3.52 0.75
CA ALA A 76 -3.36 -2.75 -0.31
C ALA A 76 -1.93 -2.27 0.03
N LEU A 77 -1.67 -1.86 1.27
CA LEU A 77 -0.33 -1.41 1.67
C LEU A 77 0.73 -2.52 1.56
N PRO A 78 0.49 -3.76 2.02
CA PRO A 78 1.47 -4.83 1.88
C PRO A 78 1.24 -5.74 0.67
N HIS A 79 0.55 -5.30 -0.40
CA HIS A 79 0.29 -6.20 -1.54
C HIS A 79 1.57 -6.67 -2.23
N ASP A 80 2.61 -5.83 -2.23
CA ASP A 80 3.94 -6.08 -2.78
C ASP A 80 5.02 -6.35 -1.73
N TYR A 81 4.63 -6.86 -0.57
CA TYR A 81 5.51 -7.09 0.59
C TYR A 81 6.47 -8.28 0.39
N PHE A 82 7.16 -8.33 -0.77
CA PHE A 82 8.10 -9.41 -1.09
C PHE A 82 9.50 -9.22 -0.48
N LEU A 83 9.94 -8.00 -0.16
CA LEU A 83 11.15 -7.63 0.61
C LEU A 83 12.47 -8.14 0.02
N TYR A 84 12.66 -8.01 -1.28
CA TYR A 84 13.92 -8.28 -1.99
C TYR A 84 13.99 -7.44 -3.28
N ASP A 85 15.19 -7.26 -3.81
CA ASP A 85 15.35 -6.65 -5.15
C ASP A 85 15.12 -7.73 -6.22
N TRP A 86 14.03 -7.60 -6.97
CA TRP A 86 13.71 -8.56 -8.02
C TRP A 86 14.52 -8.36 -9.31
N HIS A 87 15.29 -7.26 -9.40
CA HIS A 87 16.23 -7.01 -10.50
C HIS A 87 17.57 -7.72 -10.29
N ASP A 88 17.85 -8.18 -9.07
CA ASP A 88 19.05 -8.97 -8.79
C ASP A 88 19.04 -10.27 -9.60
N PRO A 89 20.25 -10.71 -10.11
CA PRO A 89 20.35 -11.93 -10.92
C PRO A 89 20.19 -13.24 -10.13
N ASP A 90 19.60 -13.20 -8.94
CA ASP A 90 19.36 -14.37 -8.10
C ASP A 90 18.34 -15.32 -8.78
N PRO A 91 18.70 -16.61 -9.01
CA PRO A 91 17.77 -17.61 -9.53
C PRO A 91 16.47 -17.74 -8.73
N ALA A 92 16.47 -17.41 -7.44
CA ALA A 92 15.28 -17.42 -6.59
C ALA A 92 14.26 -16.33 -7.01
N HIS A 93 14.70 -15.27 -7.72
CA HIS A 93 13.86 -14.19 -8.22
C HIS A 93 13.23 -14.49 -9.60
N ARG A 94 13.62 -15.62 -10.23
CA ARG A 94 13.02 -16.02 -11.50
C ARG A 94 11.51 -16.19 -11.37
N LEU A 95 10.78 -15.74 -12.40
CA LEU A 95 9.32 -15.73 -12.43
C LEU A 95 8.71 -14.86 -11.30
N HIS A 96 9.37 -13.75 -10.95
CA HIS A 96 8.94 -12.80 -9.93
C HIS A 96 7.45 -12.48 -10.05
N GLY A 97 6.98 -12.06 -11.25
CA GLY A 97 5.60 -11.69 -11.48
C GLY A 97 4.55 -12.76 -11.07
N PHE A 98 4.93 -14.06 -11.15
CA PHE A 98 4.06 -15.17 -10.75
C PHE A 98 4.18 -15.55 -9.27
N ARG A 99 5.34 -15.31 -8.66
CA ARG A 99 5.70 -15.82 -7.32
C ARG A 99 5.61 -14.78 -6.23
N HIS A 100 5.77 -13.47 -6.56
CA HIS A 100 5.82 -12.45 -5.52
C HIS A 100 4.51 -12.32 -4.72
N PRO A 101 3.27 -12.54 -5.25
CA PRO A 101 2.10 -12.46 -4.41
C PRO A 101 2.10 -13.48 -3.24
N ALA A 102 2.56 -14.70 -3.52
CA ALA A 102 2.68 -15.73 -2.49
C ALA A 102 3.78 -15.38 -1.46
N ARG A 103 4.91 -14.80 -1.91
CA ARG A 103 5.98 -14.33 -1.02
C ARG A 103 5.53 -13.14 -0.19
N ALA A 104 4.86 -12.16 -0.81
CA ALA A 104 4.30 -11.01 -0.11
C ALA A 104 3.33 -11.46 0.98
N LEU A 105 2.43 -12.40 0.66
CA LEU A 105 1.50 -12.97 1.65
C LEU A 105 2.23 -13.70 2.78
N ALA A 106 3.26 -14.50 2.46
CA ALA A 106 4.04 -15.21 3.47
C ALA A 106 4.77 -14.25 4.42
N ASN A 107 5.38 -13.18 3.87
CA ASN A 107 6.03 -12.15 4.67
C ASN A 107 5.02 -11.36 5.53
N ALA A 108 3.90 -10.94 4.92
CA ALA A 108 2.86 -10.21 5.63
C ALA A 108 2.25 -11.02 6.79
N ARG A 109 2.07 -12.32 6.64
CA ARG A 109 1.60 -13.21 7.71
C ARG A 109 2.59 -13.39 8.87
N ARG A 110 3.87 -13.18 8.63
CA ARG A 110 4.88 -13.21 9.73
C ARG A 110 4.78 -11.98 10.61
N ASP A 111 4.51 -10.84 10.00
CA ASP A 111 4.58 -9.55 10.68
C ASP A 111 3.21 -9.06 11.14
N LEU A 112 2.13 -9.47 10.44
CA LEU A 112 0.78 -8.93 10.61
C LEU A 112 -0.24 -10.05 10.83
N ALA A 113 -1.19 -9.81 11.73
CA ALA A 113 -2.42 -10.60 11.80
C ALA A 113 -3.36 -10.17 10.67
N LEU A 114 -3.40 -10.93 9.58
CA LEU A 114 -4.22 -10.65 8.40
C LEU A 114 -5.59 -11.32 8.52
N ASP A 115 -6.63 -10.57 8.10
CA ASP A 115 -7.94 -11.18 7.87
C ASP A 115 -8.01 -11.86 6.48
N PRO A 116 -9.06 -12.65 6.19
CA PRO A 116 -9.19 -13.34 4.89
C PRO A 116 -9.24 -12.41 3.69
N VAL A 117 -9.78 -11.18 3.83
CA VAL A 117 -9.86 -10.19 2.75
C VAL A 117 -8.50 -9.58 2.47
N GLU A 118 -7.76 -9.23 3.51
CA GLU A 118 -6.38 -8.73 3.41
C GLU A 118 -5.49 -9.76 2.70
N ALA A 119 -5.59 -11.02 3.10
CA ALA A 119 -4.85 -12.12 2.46
C ALA A 119 -5.25 -12.34 1.00
N GLU A 120 -6.54 -12.23 0.67
CA GLU A 120 -7.05 -12.37 -0.70
C GLU A 120 -6.54 -11.21 -1.58
N ILE A 121 -6.51 -9.96 -1.08
CA ILE A 121 -5.95 -8.81 -1.78
C ILE A 121 -4.49 -9.09 -2.16
N ILE A 122 -3.66 -9.43 -1.18
CA ILE A 122 -2.23 -9.67 -1.39
C ILE A 122 -2.01 -10.81 -2.39
N LEU A 123 -2.77 -11.90 -2.27
CA LEU A 123 -2.54 -13.09 -3.09
C LEU A 123 -3.04 -12.95 -4.54
N ARG A 124 -4.04 -12.08 -4.80
CA ARG A 124 -4.75 -12.04 -6.10
C ARG A 124 -4.54 -10.77 -6.90
N HIS A 125 -3.75 -9.80 -6.40
CA HIS A 125 -3.55 -8.53 -7.11
C HIS A 125 -2.95 -8.72 -8.52
N MET A 126 -2.17 -9.79 -8.76
CA MET A 126 -1.52 -10.04 -10.04
C MET A 126 -2.39 -10.70 -11.12
N PHE A 127 -3.70 -10.90 -10.87
CA PHE A 127 -4.58 -11.36 -11.95
C PHE A 127 -4.59 -10.35 -13.11
N PRO A 128 -4.58 -10.77 -14.41
CA PRO A 128 -4.66 -12.15 -14.94
C PRO A 128 -3.30 -12.85 -15.11
N LEU A 129 -2.17 -12.23 -14.76
CA LEU A 129 -0.87 -12.91 -14.85
C LEU A 129 -0.85 -14.19 -13.99
N THR A 130 -1.37 -14.12 -12.77
CA THR A 130 -1.73 -15.30 -11.99
C THR A 130 -3.17 -15.72 -12.35
N PRO A 131 -3.44 -17.01 -12.62
CA PRO A 131 -4.70 -17.43 -13.27
C PRO A 131 -5.94 -17.37 -12.39
N VAL A 132 -5.78 -17.26 -11.07
CA VAL A 132 -6.91 -17.26 -10.14
C VAL A 132 -7.39 -15.82 -9.89
N PRO A 133 -8.65 -15.50 -10.27
CA PRO A 133 -9.17 -14.14 -10.13
C PRO A 133 -9.44 -13.75 -8.66
N PRO A 134 -9.46 -12.43 -8.36
CA PRO A 134 -9.92 -11.91 -7.07
C PRO A 134 -11.37 -12.31 -6.80
N ARG A 135 -11.69 -12.69 -5.54
CA ARG A 135 -13.00 -13.19 -5.12
C ARG A 135 -13.81 -12.20 -4.30
N CYS A 136 -13.25 -11.05 -3.94
CA CYS A 136 -13.95 -9.98 -3.25
C CYS A 136 -13.70 -8.64 -3.93
N ARG A 137 -14.62 -7.69 -3.72
CA ARG A 137 -14.59 -6.37 -4.36
C ARG A 137 -13.33 -5.58 -4.01
N GLU A 138 -12.83 -5.72 -2.78
CA GLU A 138 -11.61 -5.08 -2.31
C GLU A 138 -10.39 -5.57 -3.09
N ALA A 139 -10.28 -6.87 -3.32
CA ALA A 139 -9.20 -7.47 -4.10
C ALA A 139 -9.29 -7.11 -5.60
N VAL A 140 -10.51 -7.01 -6.15
CA VAL A 140 -10.72 -6.50 -7.52
C VAL A 140 -10.24 -5.06 -7.64
N MET A 141 -10.59 -4.21 -6.67
CA MET A 141 -10.18 -2.80 -6.67
C MET A 141 -8.65 -2.67 -6.64
N VAL A 142 -7.98 -3.36 -5.72
CA VAL A 142 -6.51 -3.31 -5.63
C VAL A 142 -5.88 -3.84 -6.91
N CYS A 143 -6.35 -4.97 -7.44
CA CYS A 143 -5.87 -5.54 -8.69
C CYS A 143 -5.94 -4.57 -9.88
N LEU A 144 -7.00 -3.76 -9.98
CA LEU A 144 -7.16 -2.77 -11.05
C LEU A 144 -6.31 -1.52 -10.80
N VAL A 145 -6.33 -0.99 -9.58
CA VAL A 145 -5.59 0.23 -9.22
C VAL A 145 -4.08 -0.01 -9.32
N ASP A 146 -3.59 -1.15 -8.87
CA ASP A 146 -2.20 -1.57 -9.01
C ASP A 146 -1.74 -1.48 -10.47
N LYS A 147 -2.49 -2.05 -11.41
CA LYS A 147 -2.14 -2.02 -12.85
C LYS A 147 -2.14 -0.61 -13.42
N VAL A 148 -3.10 0.22 -13.04
CA VAL A 148 -3.13 1.63 -13.46
C VAL A 148 -1.91 2.37 -12.92
N CYS A 149 -1.56 2.16 -11.64
CA CYS A 149 -0.37 2.75 -11.03
C CYS A 149 0.91 2.27 -11.73
N SER A 150 1.06 0.96 -11.96
CA SER A 150 2.22 0.37 -12.64
C SER A 150 2.43 0.96 -14.04
N VAL A 151 1.36 1.06 -14.84
CA VAL A 151 1.42 1.69 -16.18
C VAL A 151 1.82 3.16 -16.07
N TYR A 152 1.22 3.91 -15.14
CA TYR A 152 1.57 5.31 -14.91
C TYR A 152 3.04 5.49 -14.55
N GLU A 153 3.58 4.64 -13.69
CA GLU A 153 4.96 4.70 -13.22
C GLU A 153 5.99 4.44 -14.31
N ILE A 154 5.70 3.53 -15.24
CA ILE A 154 6.57 3.23 -16.40
C ILE A 154 6.78 4.49 -17.26
N PHE A 155 5.74 5.31 -17.43
CA PHE A 155 5.79 6.49 -18.29
C PHE A 155 6.08 7.80 -17.53
N SER A 156 6.07 7.79 -16.20
CA SER A 156 6.25 8.99 -15.38
C SER A 156 7.67 9.10 -14.83
N ARG A 157 8.33 10.23 -15.10
CA ARG A 157 9.67 10.52 -14.54
C ARG A 157 9.64 10.91 -13.05
N ARG A 158 8.50 11.41 -12.57
CA ARG A 158 8.28 11.83 -11.18
C ARG A 158 6.87 11.41 -10.75
N PRO A 159 6.66 10.13 -10.47
CA PRO A 159 5.34 9.66 -10.09
C PRO A 159 4.89 10.26 -8.75
N TYR A 160 3.60 10.49 -8.64
CA TYR A 160 2.92 10.86 -7.39
C TYR A 160 3.41 12.15 -6.71
N PRO A 161 3.33 13.34 -7.37
CA PRO A 161 3.66 14.62 -6.74
C PRO A 161 2.64 15.04 -5.66
N ASN A 162 1.58 14.24 -5.46
CA ASN A 162 0.54 14.50 -4.47
C ASN A 162 1.12 14.47 -3.05
N ARG A 163 0.98 15.59 -2.33
CA ARG A 163 1.51 15.75 -0.96
C ARG A 163 0.99 14.70 0.03
N ARG A 164 -0.26 14.23 -0.11
CA ARG A 164 -0.82 13.21 0.79
C ARG A 164 -0.10 11.87 0.61
N ILE A 165 0.23 11.52 -0.64
CA ILE A 165 1.01 10.31 -0.94
C ILE A 165 2.43 10.48 -0.41
N GLN A 166 3.09 11.62 -0.68
CA GLN A 166 4.46 11.88 -0.23
C GLN A 166 4.57 11.91 1.32
N SER A 167 3.60 12.52 2.00
CA SER A 167 3.58 12.52 3.47
C SER A 167 3.35 11.11 4.04
N ALA A 168 2.50 10.30 3.41
CA ALA A 168 2.27 8.93 3.84
C ALA A 168 3.48 8.03 3.55
N TYR A 169 4.17 8.24 2.42
CA TYR A 169 5.44 7.58 2.12
C TYR A 169 6.49 7.90 3.18
N ALA A 170 6.73 9.19 3.48
CA ALA A 170 7.70 9.60 4.48
C ALA A 170 7.38 9.01 5.87
N LEU A 171 6.09 8.98 6.23
CA LEU A 171 5.63 8.35 7.47
C LEU A 171 5.94 6.85 7.52
N ALA A 172 5.73 6.14 6.41
CA ALA A 172 6.00 4.70 6.32
C ALA A 172 7.50 4.37 6.26
N ALA A 173 8.29 5.26 5.62
CA ALA A 173 9.74 5.14 5.52
C ALA A 173 10.49 5.53 6.81
N GLY A 174 9.79 6.15 7.79
CA GLY A 174 10.43 6.74 8.97
C GLY A 174 11.19 8.03 8.66
N GLU A 175 10.84 8.72 7.58
CA GLU A 175 11.44 9.97 7.14
C GLU A 175 10.62 11.20 7.60
N LYS A 176 11.26 12.37 7.62
CA LYS A 176 10.54 13.62 7.88
C LYS A 176 9.60 13.93 6.70
N PRO A 177 8.30 14.22 6.96
CA PRO A 177 7.39 14.63 5.90
C PRO A 177 7.89 15.89 5.16
N PRO A 178 7.57 16.04 3.85
CA PRO A 178 7.95 17.21 3.10
C PRO A 178 7.38 18.49 3.74
N ASP A 179 8.23 19.53 3.90
CA ASP A 179 7.85 20.80 4.48
C ASP A 179 6.62 21.41 3.79
N ARG A 180 5.79 22.09 4.58
CA ARG A 180 4.71 22.90 3.99
C ARG A 180 5.37 23.96 3.10
N PRO A 181 4.89 24.19 1.85
CA PRO A 181 5.34 25.35 1.11
C PRO A 181 5.09 26.56 2.00
N GLY A 182 6.16 27.30 2.28
CA GLY A 182 6.14 28.46 3.17
C GLY A 182 4.98 29.38 2.78
N GLY A 183 4.09 29.61 3.72
CA GLY A 183 3.23 30.77 3.66
C GLY A 183 4.18 31.97 3.60
N SER A 184 4.29 32.58 2.43
CA SER A 184 4.88 33.90 2.31
C SER A 184 4.10 34.81 3.27
N ALA A 185 4.70 35.10 4.43
CA ALA A 185 4.29 36.25 5.22
C ALA A 185 4.42 37.46 4.28
N GLN A 186 3.30 37.97 3.79
CA GLN A 186 3.29 39.30 3.23
C GLN A 186 3.56 40.24 4.40
N PRO A 187 4.61 41.07 4.35
CA PRO A 187 4.74 42.14 5.31
C PRO A 187 3.61 43.15 5.06
N VAL A 188 2.97 43.55 6.16
CA VAL A 188 2.00 44.65 6.25
C VAL A 188 2.69 45.96 5.91
#